data_b304d7c857866cba3c12fd42b15e8828
#
_entry.id   b304d7c857866cba3c12fd42b15e8828
#
_cell.length_a   1.000
_cell.length_b   1.000
_cell.length_c   1.000
_cell.angle_alpha   90.00
_cell.angle_beta   90.00
_cell.angle_gamma   90.00
#
_symmetry.space_group_name_H-M   'P 1'
#
loop_
_entity.id
_entity.type
_entity.pdbx_description
1 polymer ?
#
loop_
_entity_poly.entity_id
_entity_poly.type
_entity_poly.pdbx_seq_one_letter_code
_entity_poly.pdbx_strand_id
1 'polypeptide(L)'
;EVMDLSAVPHLAALKSEIPFVNFFDGFRTSHEYHKIELLDQEDVAKLVDPADVKRFRDRALTPERPVTRGTAENPETFFTHCESRNDVYEKLPEIVEHYMNEMTKITGREHHIFDYYGAEDAERVIILMGSGSEAAREAIDYMTKKGEKVGMVSVHLFRPFSNKHLLAAVPKTVKKIAVLDRTKEPGADAEPLYLDVKNAFYNVENRPVIVGGRFGIGSCDTTPARIISVFDNLNLPEPKDHFT
;
A
#
# COMPACT_ATOMS: atom_id res chain seq x y z
N GLU A 1 -4.20 7.10 -11.21
CA GLU A 1 -3.43 6.40 -10.16
C GLU A 1 -2.54 5.30 -10.77
N VAL A 2 -3.07 4.27 -11.45
CA VAL A 2 -2.25 3.19 -12.04
C VAL A 2 -1.16 3.74 -12.98
N MET A 3 -1.47 4.73 -13.82
CA MET A 3 -0.50 5.35 -14.72
C MET A 3 0.63 6.04 -13.92
N ASP A 4 0.29 6.79 -12.89
CA ASP A 4 1.25 7.54 -12.08
C ASP A 4 2.14 6.60 -11.27
N LEU A 5 1.53 5.61 -10.62
CA LEU A 5 2.25 4.70 -9.74
C LEU A 5 3.05 3.62 -10.47
N SER A 6 2.78 3.34 -11.76
CA SER A 6 3.54 2.29 -12.48
C SER A 6 5.01 2.65 -12.74
N ALA A 7 5.37 3.93 -12.79
CA ALA A 7 6.76 4.35 -12.92
C ALA A 7 7.57 4.17 -11.62
N VAL A 8 6.92 4.35 -10.48
CA VAL A 8 7.55 4.33 -9.14
C VAL A 8 8.30 3.03 -8.84
N PRO A 9 7.72 1.81 -9.01
CA PRO A 9 8.43 0.58 -8.73
C PRO A 9 9.65 0.34 -9.64
N HIS A 10 9.62 0.82 -10.89
CA HIS A 10 10.79 0.72 -11.77
C HIS A 10 11.94 1.60 -11.27
N LEU A 11 11.66 2.84 -10.90
CA LEU A 11 12.64 3.77 -10.34
C LEU A 11 13.18 3.28 -9.00
N ALA A 12 12.28 2.85 -8.12
CA ALA A 12 12.65 2.29 -6.83
C ALA A 12 13.48 1.00 -6.95
N ALA A 13 13.15 0.12 -7.91
CA ALA A 13 13.93 -1.10 -8.17
C ALA A 13 15.35 -0.79 -8.68
N LEU A 14 15.52 0.19 -9.56
CA LEU A 14 16.83 0.63 -10.01
C LEU A 14 17.65 1.21 -8.86
N LYS A 15 17.01 2.03 -8.01
CA LYS A 15 17.67 2.69 -6.88
C LYS A 15 18.07 1.74 -5.78
N SER A 16 17.18 0.85 -5.38
CA SER A 16 17.35 -0.06 -4.24
C SER A 16 18.01 -1.40 -4.61
N GLU A 17 18.03 -1.74 -5.90
CA GLU A 17 18.47 -3.05 -6.42
C GLU A 17 17.59 -4.23 -5.95
N ILE A 18 16.36 -3.93 -5.49
CA ILE A 18 15.35 -4.90 -5.07
C ILE A 18 14.26 -4.99 -6.14
N PRO A 19 13.85 -6.19 -6.55
CA PRO A 19 12.72 -6.34 -7.48
C PRO A 19 11.40 -5.96 -6.81
N PHE A 20 10.51 -5.33 -7.60
CA PHE A 20 9.16 -4.97 -7.18
C PHE A 20 8.12 -5.74 -7.99
N VAL A 21 7.01 -6.07 -7.36
CA VAL A 21 5.79 -6.51 -8.02
C VAL A 21 4.79 -5.37 -7.94
N ASN A 22 4.45 -4.79 -9.10
CA ASN A 22 3.37 -3.83 -9.22
C ASN A 22 2.11 -4.56 -9.68
N PHE A 23 1.01 -4.40 -8.96
CA PHE A 23 -0.24 -5.08 -9.26
C PHE A 23 -1.45 -4.19 -8.93
N PHE A 24 -2.54 -4.45 -9.59
CA PHE A 24 -3.83 -3.80 -9.35
C PHE A 24 -4.96 -4.81 -9.63
N ASP A 25 -6.18 -4.43 -9.25
CA ASP A 25 -7.34 -5.28 -9.43
C ASP A 25 -7.55 -5.64 -10.91
N GLY A 26 -7.76 -6.91 -11.17
CA GLY A 26 -8.08 -7.41 -12.50
C GLY A 26 -9.59 -7.44 -12.77
N PHE A 27 -9.96 -8.14 -13.86
CA PHE A 27 -11.31 -8.38 -14.32
C PHE A 27 -12.10 -7.07 -14.55
N ARG A 28 -13.03 -6.66 -13.68
CA ARG A 28 -13.85 -5.46 -13.87
C ARG A 28 -12.99 -4.21 -14.01
N THR A 29 -12.15 -3.91 -13.04
CA THR A 29 -11.28 -2.73 -13.03
C THR A 29 -10.40 -2.65 -14.28
N SER A 30 -9.84 -3.78 -14.73
CA SER A 30 -9.00 -3.83 -15.93
C SER A 30 -9.78 -3.73 -17.24
N HIS A 31 -11.11 -3.84 -17.23
CA HIS A 31 -11.98 -3.73 -18.40
C HIS A 31 -12.79 -2.42 -18.45
N GLU A 32 -12.66 -1.58 -17.46
CA GLU A 32 -13.31 -0.27 -17.43
C GLU A 32 -12.56 0.74 -18.29
N TYR A 33 -13.30 1.62 -18.96
CA TYR A 33 -12.75 2.70 -19.77
C TYR A 33 -12.74 4.00 -18.96
N HIS A 34 -11.54 4.51 -18.70
CA HIS A 34 -11.35 5.79 -18.01
C HIS A 34 -10.62 6.78 -18.89
N LYS A 35 -11.05 8.04 -18.86
CA LYS A 35 -10.27 9.13 -19.44
C LYS A 35 -9.14 9.48 -18.49
N ILE A 36 -7.90 9.39 -18.97
CA ILE A 36 -6.70 9.68 -18.19
C ILE A 36 -5.83 10.70 -18.92
N GLU A 37 -4.99 11.40 -18.16
CA GLU A 37 -3.87 12.15 -18.69
C GLU A 37 -2.67 11.22 -18.83
N LEU A 38 -2.04 11.24 -20.00
CA LEU A 38 -0.84 10.45 -20.24
C LEU A 38 0.37 11.15 -19.64
N LEU A 39 1.27 10.38 -19.06
CA LEU A 39 2.58 10.88 -18.65
C LEU A 39 3.45 11.11 -19.86
N ASP A 40 4.18 12.24 -19.89
CA ASP A 40 5.24 12.45 -20.85
C ASP A 40 6.43 11.55 -20.52
N GLN A 41 6.86 10.77 -21.49
CA GLN A 41 8.01 9.87 -21.32
C GLN A 41 9.31 10.63 -21.04
N GLU A 42 9.47 11.83 -21.60
CA GLU A 42 10.65 12.66 -21.35
C GLU A 42 10.70 13.15 -19.90
N ASP A 43 9.56 13.45 -19.29
CA ASP A 43 9.50 13.85 -17.88
C ASP A 43 9.80 12.69 -16.94
N VAL A 44 9.26 11.52 -17.21
CA VAL A 44 9.58 10.31 -16.43
C VAL A 44 11.06 9.92 -16.61
N ALA A 45 11.62 10.06 -17.81
CA ALA A 45 13.04 9.75 -18.07
C ALA A 45 13.99 10.64 -17.26
N LYS A 46 13.62 11.86 -16.92
CA LYS A 46 14.42 12.77 -16.08
C LYS A 46 14.60 12.24 -14.65
N LEU A 47 13.69 11.37 -14.17
CA LEU A 47 13.77 10.76 -12.85
C LEU A 47 14.76 9.58 -12.79
N VAL A 48 15.19 9.08 -13.94
CA VAL A 48 16.15 7.96 -14.01
C VAL A 48 17.56 8.47 -13.75
N ASP A 49 18.16 8.04 -12.65
CA ASP A 49 19.57 8.34 -12.37
C ASP A 49 20.47 7.45 -13.25
N PRO A 50 21.30 8.03 -14.15
CA PRO A 50 22.25 7.25 -14.97
C PRO A 50 23.22 6.41 -14.13
N ALA A 51 23.55 6.84 -12.91
CA ALA A 51 24.42 6.08 -12.02
C ALA A 51 23.75 4.77 -11.55
N ASP A 52 22.44 4.81 -11.30
CA ASP A 52 21.67 3.61 -10.92
C ASP A 52 21.62 2.61 -12.08
N VAL A 53 21.38 3.10 -13.29
CA VAL A 53 21.42 2.27 -14.51
C VAL A 53 22.83 1.66 -14.72
N LYS A 54 23.88 2.47 -14.48
CA LYS A 54 25.26 1.98 -14.58
C LYS A 54 25.52 0.88 -13.54
N ARG A 55 25.15 1.07 -12.28
CA ARG A 55 25.30 0.03 -11.24
C ARG A 55 24.57 -1.26 -11.62
N PHE A 56 23.34 -1.16 -12.14
CA PHE A 56 22.60 -2.32 -12.60
C PHE A 56 23.34 -3.07 -13.72
N ARG A 57 23.86 -2.35 -14.73
CA ARG A 57 24.61 -2.94 -15.85
C ARG A 57 25.97 -3.52 -15.41
N ASP A 58 26.66 -2.86 -14.48
CA ASP A 58 27.95 -3.32 -13.97
C ASP A 58 27.85 -4.66 -13.22
N ARG A 59 26.65 -5.03 -12.74
CA ARG A 59 26.38 -6.32 -12.12
C ARG A 59 26.01 -7.43 -13.11
N ALA A 60 25.88 -7.12 -14.39
CA ALA A 60 25.59 -8.14 -15.40
C ALA A 60 26.77 -9.16 -15.47
N LEU A 61 26.42 -10.41 -15.70
CA LEU A 61 27.40 -11.46 -15.96
C LEU A 61 28.04 -11.21 -17.33
N THR A 62 29.36 -11.02 -17.35
CA THR A 62 30.12 -10.87 -18.59
C THR A 62 31.37 -11.77 -18.54
N PRO A 63 31.90 -12.19 -19.71
CA PRO A 63 33.16 -12.96 -19.76
C PRO A 63 34.33 -12.25 -19.10
N GLU A 64 34.37 -10.91 -19.20
CA GLU A 64 35.46 -10.06 -18.64
C GLU A 64 35.35 -9.94 -17.11
N ARG A 65 34.18 -10.20 -16.56
CA ARG A 65 33.93 -10.13 -15.11
C ARG A 65 33.09 -11.36 -14.69
N PRO A 66 33.68 -12.54 -14.70
CA PRO A 66 32.97 -13.77 -14.32
C PRO A 66 32.70 -13.77 -12.81
N VAL A 67 31.45 -14.01 -12.45
CA VAL A 67 31.01 -14.19 -11.05
C VAL A 67 30.07 -15.39 -10.97
N THR A 68 30.16 -16.13 -9.87
CA THR A 68 29.24 -17.22 -9.59
C THR A 68 28.04 -16.68 -8.82
N ARG A 69 26.84 -17.02 -9.27
CA ARG A 69 25.57 -16.70 -8.61
C ARG A 69 24.67 -17.93 -8.57
N GLY A 70 23.80 -17.99 -7.59
CA GLY A 70 22.83 -19.07 -7.48
C GLY A 70 23.44 -20.40 -7.02
N THR A 71 24.50 -20.36 -6.22
CA THR A 71 25.10 -21.53 -5.58
C THR A 71 24.33 -21.92 -4.33
N ALA A 72 24.49 -23.19 -3.90
CA ALA A 72 24.06 -23.63 -2.60
C ALA A 72 24.85 -22.90 -1.49
N GLU A 73 24.14 -22.50 -0.46
CA GLU A 73 24.73 -21.84 0.71
C GLU A 73 24.64 -22.76 1.93
N ASN A 74 25.67 -22.79 2.74
CA ASN A 74 25.65 -23.47 4.02
C ASN A 74 24.73 -22.72 5.00
N PRO A 75 24.20 -23.40 6.03
CA PRO A 75 23.30 -22.76 7.00
C PRO A 75 23.82 -21.46 7.60
N GLU A 76 25.09 -21.39 7.97
CA GLU A 76 25.72 -20.21 8.57
C GLU A 76 25.78 -19.04 7.57
N THR A 77 26.12 -19.33 6.33
CA THR A 77 26.22 -18.31 5.26
C THR A 77 24.85 -17.81 4.87
N PHE A 78 23.87 -18.73 4.70
CA PHE A 78 22.51 -18.39 4.32
C PHE A 78 21.83 -17.49 5.37
N PHE A 79 21.97 -17.84 6.66
CA PHE A 79 21.43 -17.02 7.76
C PHE A 79 21.98 -15.59 7.71
N THR A 80 23.31 -15.44 7.59
CA THR A 80 23.97 -14.13 7.49
C THR A 80 23.49 -13.33 6.28
N HIS A 81 23.33 -13.98 5.12
CA HIS A 81 22.81 -13.33 3.92
C HIS A 81 21.34 -12.89 4.07
N CYS A 82 20.51 -13.68 4.75
CA CYS A 82 19.14 -13.27 5.05
C CYS A 82 19.09 -12.01 5.90
N GLU A 83 19.86 -11.98 6.99
CA GLU A 83 19.92 -10.84 7.90
C GLU A 83 20.51 -9.57 7.24
N SER A 84 21.51 -9.72 6.37
CA SER A 84 22.13 -8.58 5.68
C SER A 84 21.18 -7.79 4.77
N ARG A 85 20.01 -8.34 4.45
CA ARG A 85 18.98 -7.67 3.63
C ARG A 85 18.15 -6.68 4.43
N ASN A 86 18.09 -6.78 5.75
CA ASN A 86 17.23 -5.98 6.61
C ASN A 86 17.45 -4.48 6.37
N ASP A 87 18.69 -4.01 6.34
CA ASP A 87 19.04 -2.59 6.10
C ASP A 87 18.47 -2.03 4.78
N VAL A 88 18.38 -2.87 3.76
CA VAL A 88 17.83 -2.46 2.46
C VAL A 88 16.32 -2.34 2.54
N TYR A 89 15.66 -3.35 3.12
CA TYR A 89 14.20 -3.34 3.26
C TYR A 89 13.71 -2.23 4.19
N GLU A 90 14.46 -1.85 5.21
CA GLU A 90 14.14 -0.73 6.08
C GLU A 90 14.16 0.63 5.36
N LYS A 91 15.01 0.77 4.34
CA LYS A 91 15.11 2.00 3.55
C LYS A 91 14.11 2.08 2.39
N LEU A 92 13.52 0.96 1.97
CA LEU A 92 12.63 0.91 0.82
C LEU A 92 11.41 1.84 0.91
N PRO A 93 10.69 1.93 2.05
CA PRO A 93 9.55 2.83 2.15
C PRO A 93 9.90 4.28 1.83
N GLU A 94 11.05 4.77 2.29
CA GLU A 94 11.51 6.13 2.04
C GLU A 94 11.96 6.34 0.58
N ILE A 95 12.52 5.32 -0.07
CA ILE A 95 12.84 5.35 -1.49
C ILE A 95 11.57 5.42 -2.35
N VAL A 96 10.57 4.61 -2.02
CA VAL A 96 9.27 4.61 -2.72
C VAL A 96 8.56 5.95 -2.54
N GLU A 97 8.49 6.45 -1.30
CA GLU A 97 7.91 7.75 -0.98
C GLU A 97 8.61 8.90 -1.74
N HIS A 98 9.93 8.85 -1.85
CA HIS A 98 10.69 9.83 -2.64
C HIS A 98 10.21 9.84 -4.09
N TYR A 99 10.10 8.69 -4.76
CA TYR A 99 9.66 8.65 -6.16
C TYR A 99 8.17 8.97 -6.33
N MET A 100 7.32 8.67 -5.36
CA MET A 100 5.93 9.16 -5.34
C MET A 100 5.88 10.69 -5.32
N ASN A 101 6.69 11.31 -4.46
CA ASN A 101 6.81 12.78 -4.41
C ASN A 101 7.37 13.38 -5.72
N GLU A 102 8.33 12.71 -6.38
CA GLU A 102 8.81 13.16 -7.69
C GLU A 102 7.72 13.04 -8.77
N MET A 103 6.92 11.97 -8.74
CA MET A 103 5.76 11.84 -9.62
C MET A 103 4.69 12.90 -9.36
N THR A 104 4.47 13.27 -8.10
CA THR A 104 3.58 14.37 -7.74
C THR A 104 4.00 15.69 -8.39
N LYS A 105 5.31 15.98 -8.47
CA LYS A 105 5.82 17.20 -9.13
C LYS A 105 5.53 17.22 -10.64
N ILE A 106 5.50 16.05 -11.28
CA ILE A 106 5.20 15.93 -12.72
C ILE A 106 3.70 16.00 -12.97
N THR A 107 2.90 15.30 -12.14
CA THR A 107 1.48 15.10 -12.40
C THR A 107 0.57 16.10 -11.70
N GLY A 108 1.05 16.75 -10.64
CA GLY A 108 0.23 17.55 -9.72
C GLY A 108 -0.74 16.72 -8.87
N ARG A 109 -0.67 15.38 -8.93
CA ARG A 109 -1.49 14.46 -8.13
C ARG A 109 -0.64 13.85 -7.03
N GLU A 110 -1.05 14.08 -5.78
CA GLU A 110 -0.33 13.56 -4.61
C GLU A 110 -0.58 12.06 -4.44
N HIS A 111 0.50 11.32 -4.19
CA HIS A 111 0.48 9.90 -3.84
C HIS A 111 1.52 9.64 -2.76
N HIS A 112 1.12 8.88 -1.76
CA HIS A 112 1.97 8.43 -0.67
C HIS A 112 1.88 6.91 -0.50
N ILE A 113 2.81 6.30 0.20
CA ILE A 113 2.75 4.85 0.48
C ILE A 113 1.52 4.47 1.33
N PHE A 114 0.98 5.44 2.09
CA PHE A 114 -0.30 5.38 2.79
C PHE A 114 -1.00 6.73 2.63
N ASP A 115 -2.07 6.75 1.84
CA ASP A 115 -2.85 7.97 1.59
C ASP A 115 -4.06 8.05 2.50
N TYR A 116 -4.13 9.11 3.30
CA TYR A 116 -5.31 9.41 4.10
C TYR A 116 -6.30 10.25 3.31
N TYR A 117 -7.59 9.91 3.44
CA TYR A 117 -8.70 10.69 2.89
C TYR A 117 -9.87 10.74 3.86
N GLY A 118 -10.44 11.91 4.12
CA GLY A 118 -11.62 12.10 4.95
C GLY A 118 -11.51 13.25 5.94
N ALA A 119 -12.28 13.20 7.02
CA ALA A 119 -12.28 14.23 8.06
C ALA A 119 -10.95 14.27 8.83
N GLU A 120 -10.38 15.45 9.04
CA GLU A 120 -9.12 15.61 9.80
C GLU A 120 -9.24 15.10 11.26
N ASP A 121 -10.44 15.16 11.83
CA ASP A 121 -10.76 14.69 13.16
C ASP A 121 -11.54 13.36 13.15
N ALA A 122 -11.29 12.51 12.16
CA ALA A 122 -11.96 11.23 12.03
C ALA A 122 -11.83 10.37 13.28
N GLU A 123 -12.94 9.80 13.72
CA GLU A 123 -13.00 8.86 14.84
C GLU A 123 -13.10 7.40 14.36
N ARG A 124 -13.51 7.20 13.12
CA ARG A 124 -13.67 5.89 12.47
C ARG A 124 -12.96 5.92 11.12
N VAL A 125 -12.08 4.97 10.91
CA VAL A 125 -11.29 4.88 9.68
C VAL A 125 -11.38 3.47 9.10
N ILE A 126 -11.44 3.37 7.78
CA ILE A 126 -11.22 2.11 7.07
C ILE A 126 -9.83 2.11 6.46
N ILE A 127 -9.19 0.94 6.40
CA ILE A 127 -7.89 0.76 5.75
C ILE A 127 -8.05 -0.33 4.70
N LEU A 128 -7.67 -0.04 3.46
CA LEU A 128 -7.85 -0.95 2.33
C LEU A 128 -6.81 -0.72 1.23
N MET A 129 -6.78 -1.61 0.23
CA MET A 129 -5.95 -1.52 -0.97
C MET A 129 -6.82 -1.60 -2.23
N GLY A 130 -6.32 -1.00 -3.31
CA GLY A 130 -6.85 -1.18 -4.66
C GLY A 130 -8.13 -0.40 -4.93
N SER A 131 -8.88 -0.83 -5.95
CA SER A 131 -10.02 -0.09 -6.51
C SER A 131 -11.18 0.14 -5.53
N GLY A 132 -11.25 -0.60 -4.43
CA GLY A 132 -12.23 -0.35 -3.36
C GLY A 132 -12.14 1.05 -2.74
N SER A 133 -10.96 1.70 -2.86
CA SER A 133 -10.77 3.07 -2.38
C SER A 133 -11.64 4.10 -3.09
N GLU A 134 -11.97 3.91 -4.37
CA GLU A 134 -12.85 4.82 -5.11
C GLU A 134 -14.28 4.83 -4.53
N ALA A 135 -14.85 3.64 -4.32
CA ALA A 135 -16.16 3.52 -3.67
C ALA A 135 -16.14 4.04 -2.23
N ALA A 136 -15.01 3.87 -1.55
CA ALA A 136 -14.82 4.39 -0.20
C ALA A 136 -14.75 5.91 -0.16
N ARG A 137 -14.08 6.57 -1.12
CA ARG A 137 -14.06 8.04 -1.25
C ARG A 137 -15.49 8.58 -1.38
N GLU A 138 -16.28 8.02 -2.28
CA GLU A 138 -17.68 8.43 -2.49
C GLU A 138 -18.52 8.28 -1.21
N ALA A 139 -18.37 7.16 -0.51
CA ALA A 139 -19.06 6.92 0.75
C ALA A 139 -18.64 7.94 1.83
N ILE A 140 -17.35 8.23 1.96
CA ILE A 140 -16.81 9.19 2.92
C ILE A 140 -17.27 10.59 2.60
N ASP A 141 -17.30 11.01 1.34
CA ASP A 141 -17.82 12.30 0.91
C ASP A 141 -19.29 12.48 1.29
N TYR A 142 -20.09 11.43 1.10
CA TYR A 142 -21.48 11.45 1.50
C TYR A 142 -21.66 11.55 3.02
N MET A 143 -20.85 10.82 3.79
CA MET A 143 -20.93 10.77 5.25
C MET A 143 -20.40 12.07 5.89
N THR A 144 -19.30 12.59 5.41
CA THR A 144 -18.70 13.83 5.92
C THR A 144 -19.58 15.05 5.65
N LYS A 145 -20.27 15.10 4.49
CA LYS A 145 -21.31 16.11 4.21
C LYS A 145 -22.48 16.06 5.21
N LYS A 146 -22.67 14.94 5.90
CA LYS A 146 -23.66 14.78 6.99
C LYS A 146 -23.09 15.04 8.38
N GLY A 147 -21.83 15.45 8.47
CA GLY A 147 -21.15 15.74 9.73
C GLY A 147 -20.53 14.51 10.41
N GLU A 148 -20.43 13.37 9.72
CA GLU A 148 -19.80 12.18 10.24
C GLU A 148 -18.26 12.31 10.21
N LYS A 149 -17.61 11.88 11.30
CA LYS A 149 -16.15 11.92 11.45
C LYS A 149 -15.53 10.60 10.97
N VAL A 150 -15.45 10.46 9.66
CA VAL A 150 -14.99 9.24 9.00
C VAL A 150 -13.86 9.53 8.02
N GLY A 151 -13.02 8.53 7.78
CA GLY A 151 -11.95 8.60 6.81
C GLY A 151 -11.48 7.22 6.37
N MET A 152 -10.52 7.21 5.46
CA MET A 152 -9.85 5.98 5.04
C MET A 152 -8.35 6.20 4.89
N VAL A 153 -7.62 5.09 4.91
CA VAL A 153 -6.22 5.02 4.45
C VAL A 153 -6.16 4.03 3.28
N SER A 154 -5.72 4.52 2.12
CA SER A 154 -5.35 3.69 0.97
C SER A 154 -3.90 3.23 1.14
N VAL A 155 -3.66 1.93 1.00
CA VAL A 155 -2.31 1.35 1.07
C VAL A 155 -1.78 1.14 -0.33
N HIS A 156 -0.69 1.85 -0.69
CA HIS A 156 -0.01 1.70 -1.99
C HIS A 156 1.25 0.84 -1.88
N LEU A 157 1.98 0.90 -0.77
CA LEU A 157 3.11 0.00 -0.52
C LEU A 157 2.73 -1.07 0.51
N PHE A 158 2.37 -2.26 0.03
CA PHE A 158 2.02 -3.37 0.92
C PHE A 158 3.25 -4.08 1.49
N ARG A 159 4.33 -4.21 0.70
CA ARG A 159 5.61 -4.80 1.13
C ARG A 159 6.80 -3.99 0.60
N PRO A 160 7.77 -3.66 1.47
CA PRO A 160 7.76 -3.85 2.92
C PRO A 160 6.71 -2.98 3.61
N PHE A 161 6.01 -3.54 4.61
CA PHE A 161 5.02 -2.80 5.37
C PHE A 161 5.70 -1.85 6.37
N SER A 162 5.34 -0.58 6.34
CA SER A 162 5.95 0.43 7.20
C SER A 162 5.02 0.91 8.30
N ASN A 163 5.19 0.38 9.50
CA ASN A 163 4.43 0.82 10.68
C ASN A 163 4.57 2.33 10.92
N LYS A 164 5.77 2.89 10.76
CA LYS A 164 6.05 4.32 10.92
C LYS A 164 5.14 5.18 10.05
N HIS A 165 5.05 4.85 8.75
CA HIS A 165 4.27 5.64 7.81
C HIS A 165 2.76 5.43 7.97
N LEU A 166 2.32 4.20 8.25
CA LEU A 166 0.91 3.95 8.57
C LEU A 166 0.44 4.75 9.79
N LEU A 167 1.21 4.70 10.90
CA LEU A 167 0.86 5.42 12.12
C LEU A 167 0.91 6.94 11.94
N ALA A 168 1.73 7.44 11.01
CA ALA A 168 1.75 8.86 10.65
C ALA A 168 0.55 9.27 9.80
N ALA A 169 0.04 8.39 8.94
CA ALA A 169 -1.11 8.66 8.07
C ALA A 169 -2.44 8.61 8.81
N VAL A 170 -2.56 7.82 9.89
CA VAL A 170 -3.82 7.68 10.64
C VAL A 170 -4.00 8.85 11.60
N PRO A 171 -5.16 9.58 11.57
CA PRO A 171 -5.45 10.65 12.51
C PRO A 171 -5.41 10.19 13.97
N LYS A 172 -4.87 11.00 14.85
CA LYS A 172 -4.73 10.68 16.29
C LYS A 172 -6.08 10.59 17.03
N THR A 173 -7.14 11.11 16.43
CA THR A 173 -8.51 11.08 16.97
C THR A 173 -9.22 9.75 16.76
N VAL A 174 -8.61 8.84 15.98
CA VAL A 174 -9.23 7.57 15.60
C VAL A 174 -9.43 6.65 16.80
N LYS A 175 -10.67 6.19 16.97
CA LYS A 175 -11.10 5.28 18.04
C LYS A 175 -11.34 3.87 17.52
N LYS A 176 -11.75 3.74 16.25
CA LYS A 176 -12.09 2.46 15.65
C LYS A 176 -11.60 2.37 14.20
N ILE A 177 -11.03 1.23 13.84
CA ILE A 177 -10.52 0.94 12.51
C ILE A 177 -11.15 -0.35 11.99
N ALA A 178 -11.65 -0.34 10.75
CA ALA A 178 -11.96 -1.54 10.00
C ALA A 178 -10.90 -1.74 8.91
N VAL A 179 -10.24 -2.88 8.90
CA VAL A 179 -9.30 -3.25 7.84
C VAL A 179 -10.01 -4.15 6.85
N LEU A 180 -9.98 -3.78 5.58
CA LEU A 180 -10.70 -4.48 4.53
C LEU A 180 -9.71 -5.16 3.58
N ASP A 181 -9.70 -6.49 3.61
CA ASP A 181 -8.92 -7.32 2.70
C ASP A 181 -9.78 -7.85 1.54
N ARG A 182 -9.27 -7.76 0.31
CA ARG A 182 -9.92 -8.37 -0.87
C ARG A 182 -9.41 -9.79 -1.12
N THR A 183 -9.19 -10.51 -0.07
CA THR A 183 -8.71 -11.90 -0.09
C THR A 183 -9.30 -12.70 1.06
N LYS A 184 -9.18 -14.02 0.95
CA LYS A 184 -9.40 -14.96 2.06
C LYS A 184 -8.16 -15.83 2.15
N GLU A 185 -7.54 -15.83 3.33
CA GLU A 185 -6.39 -16.71 3.61
C GLU A 185 -6.84 -17.90 4.45
N PRO A 186 -7.17 -19.04 3.84
CA PRO A 186 -7.61 -20.22 4.58
C PRO A 186 -6.50 -20.77 5.50
N GLY A 187 -6.86 -21.00 6.76
CA GLY A 187 -5.93 -21.53 7.75
C GLY A 187 -5.09 -20.48 8.50
N ALA A 188 -5.10 -19.21 8.07
CA ALA A 188 -4.57 -18.12 8.86
C ALA A 188 -5.59 -17.65 9.91
N ASP A 189 -5.11 -17.00 10.96
CA ASP A 189 -5.95 -16.39 11.99
C ASP A 189 -6.81 -15.27 11.39
N ALA A 190 -6.22 -14.50 10.45
CA ALA A 190 -6.92 -13.45 9.71
C ALA A 190 -6.22 -13.15 8.37
N GLU A 191 -6.77 -12.20 7.63
CA GLU A 191 -6.26 -11.73 6.36
C GLU A 191 -4.99 -10.87 6.54
N PRO A 192 -4.10 -10.81 5.53
CA PRO A 192 -2.74 -10.29 5.70
C PRO A 192 -2.66 -8.80 6.04
N LEU A 193 -3.47 -7.93 5.41
CA LEU A 193 -3.44 -6.50 5.73
C LEU A 193 -3.93 -6.25 7.15
N TYR A 194 -4.99 -6.96 7.56
CA TYR A 194 -5.51 -6.85 8.92
C TYR A 194 -4.47 -7.23 9.98
N LEU A 195 -3.70 -8.30 9.75
CA LEU A 195 -2.63 -8.72 10.66
C LEU A 195 -1.52 -7.68 10.75
N ASP A 196 -1.11 -7.10 9.62
CA ASP A 196 -0.08 -6.05 9.59
C ASP A 196 -0.54 -4.80 10.35
N VAL A 197 -1.78 -4.36 10.11
CA VAL A 197 -2.33 -3.19 10.81
C VAL A 197 -2.43 -3.46 12.31
N LYS A 198 -2.94 -4.61 12.74
CA LYS A 198 -2.98 -4.97 14.17
C LYS A 198 -1.59 -4.94 14.79
N ASN A 199 -0.60 -5.50 14.10
CA ASN A 199 0.79 -5.49 14.56
C ASN A 199 1.35 -4.06 14.67
N ALA A 200 1.05 -3.18 13.71
CA ALA A 200 1.50 -1.79 13.75
C ALA A 200 0.98 -1.04 14.98
N PHE A 201 -0.25 -1.34 15.41
CA PHE A 201 -0.87 -0.72 16.58
C PHE A 201 -0.63 -1.47 17.89
N TYR A 202 0.07 -2.62 17.88
CA TYR A 202 0.22 -3.47 19.06
C TYR A 202 0.80 -2.73 20.27
N ASN A 203 1.82 -1.91 20.07
CA ASN A 203 2.51 -1.16 21.12
C ASN A 203 2.03 0.30 21.25
N VAL A 204 0.96 0.68 20.52
CA VAL A 204 0.43 2.05 20.60
C VAL A 204 -0.40 2.18 21.87
N GLU A 205 -0.08 3.19 22.66
CA GLU A 205 -0.86 3.54 23.85
C GLU A 205 -2.24 4.06 23.45
N ASN A 206 -3.31 3.64 24.13
CA ASN A 206 -4.70 3.96 23.79
C ASN A 206 -5.07 3.60 22.34
N ARG A 207 -4.58 2.47 21.87
CA ARG A 207 -4.85 1.98 20.52
C ARG A 207 -6.34 1.91 20.20
N PRO A 208 -6.74 2.19 18.95
CA PRO A 208 -8.11 2.03 18.51
C PRO A 208 -8.57 0.57 18.55
N VAL A 209 -9.88 0.34 18.60
CA VAL A 209 -10.46 -0.98 18.33
C VAL A 209 -10.27 -1.29 16.84
N ILE A 210 -9.65 -2.42 16.52
CA ILE A 210 -9.35 -2.82 15.13
C ILE A 210 -10.09 -4.10 14.82
N VAL A 211 -10.91 -4.06 13.77
CA VAL A 211 -11.67 -5.21 13.25
C VAL A 211 -11.34 -5.47 11.79
N GLY A 212 -11.39 -6.73 11.37
CA GLY A 212 -11.13 -7.16 9.99
C GLY A 212 -12.41 -7.48 9.23
N GLY A 213 -12.43 -7.16 7.95
CA GLY A 213 -13.50 -7.51 7.03
C GLY A 213 -12.97 -7.93 5.67
N ARG A 214 -13.76 -8.70 4.96
CA ARG A 214 -13.46 -9.13 3.58
C ARG A 214 -14.47 -8.54 2.62
N PHE A 215 -14.00 -8.12 1.45
CA PHE A 215 -14.85 -7.52 0.42
C PHE A 215 -14.42 -7.95 -0.98
N GLY A 216 -15.31 -7.81 -1.95
CA GLY A 216 -14.99 -7.86 -3.38
C GLY A 216 -14.42 -9.18 -3.92
N ILE A 217 -14.41 -10.27 -3.13
CA ILE A 217 -13.88 -11.57 -3.56
C ILE A 217 -14.74 -12.11 -4.71
N GLY A 218 -14.08 -12.69 -5.73
CA GLY A 218 -14.78 -13.24 -6.89
C GLY A 218 -15.52 -12.18 -7.72
N SER A 219 -14.97 -10.96 -7.80
CA SER A 219 -15.58 -9.82 -8.50
C SER A 219 -16.93 -9.37 -7.94
N CYS A 220 -17.20 -9.65 -6.68
CA CYS A 220 -18.39 -9.13 -5.99
C CYS A 220 -18.29 -7.60 -5.92
N ASP A 221 -19.40 -6.92 -6.26
CA ASP A 221 -19.43 -5.46 -6.31
C ASP A 221 -19.09 -4.83 -4.96
N THR A 222 -18.24 -3.81 -5.00
CA THR A 222 -17.95 -2.93 -3.87
C THR A 222 -18.65 -1.60 -4.13
N THR A 223 -19.77 -1.37 -3.46
CA THR A 223 -20.55 -0.15 -3.64
C THR A 223 -20.38 0.79 -2.44
N PRO A 224 -20.59 2.11 -2.61
CA PRO A 224 -20.59 3.05 -1.49
C PRO A 224 -21.54 2.62 -0.34
N ALA A 225 -22.69 2.03 -0.65
CA ALA A 225 -23.63 1.54 0.37
C ALA A 225 -23.01 0.41 1.23
N ARG A 226 -22.23 -0.49 0.63
CA ARG A 226 -21.51 -1.52 1.38
C ARG A 226 -20.41 -0.92 2.26
N ILE A 227 -19.71 0.10 1.79
CA ILE A 227 -18.71 0.82 2.60
C ILE A 227 -19.40 1.53 3.78
N ILE A 228 -20.55 2.17 3.56
CA ILE A 228 -21.35 2.76 4.66
C ILE A 228 -21.69 1.71 5.71
N SER A 229 -22.09 0.49 5.31
CA SER A 229 -22.38 -0.58 6.26
C SER A 229 -21.17 -1.01 7.11
N VAL A 230 -19.96 -0.84 6.61
CA VAL A 230 -18.72 -1.03 7.41
C VAL A 230 -18.62 0.04 8.51
N PHE A 231 -18.90 1.30 8.16
CA PHE A 231 -18.92 2.38 9.16
C PHE A 231 -20.07 2.19 10.17
N ASP A 232 -21.21 1.65 9.74
CA ASP A 232 -22.31 1.29 10.65
C ASP A 232 -21.88 0.20 11.63
N ASN A 233 -21.13 -0.80 11.16
CA ASN A 233 -20.50 -1.79 12.04
C ASN A 233 -19.58 -1.13 13.07
N LEU A 234 -18.75 -0.17 12.64
CA LEU A 234 -17.87 0.57 13.54
C LEU A 234 -18.64 1.46 14.54
N ASN A 235 -19.90 1.80 14.29
CA ASN A 235 -20.74 2.54 15.22
C ASN A 235 -21.24 1.67 16.40
N LEU A 236 -21.26 0.36 16.25
CA LEU A 236 -21.70 -0.53 17.32
C LEU A 236 -20.79 -0.39 18.55
N PRO A 237 -21.31 -0.53 19.77
CA PRO A 237 -20.50 -0.58 20.98
C PRO A 237 -19.36 -1.62 20.87
N GLU A 238 -19.71 -2.79 20.36
CA GLU A 238 -18.81 -3.90 20.06
C GLU A 238 -18.90 -4.21 18.55
N PRO A 239 -18.02 -3.64 17.73
CA PRO A 239 -18.01 -3.94 16.30
C PRO A 239 -17.75 -5.42 16.02
N LYS A 240 -18.46 -5.97 15.04
CA LYS A 240 -18.22 -7.34 14.59
C LYS A 240 -16.84 -7.43 13.94
N ASP A 241 -16.06 -8.41 14.34
CA ASP A 241 -14.78 -8.77 13.72
C ASP A 241 -14.98 -9.90 12.69
N HIS A 242 -14.05 -10.06 11.76
CA HIS A 242 -14.07 -11.08 10.70
C HIS A 242 -15.38 -11.08 9.86
N PHE A 243 -15.92 -9.90 9.57
CA PHE A 243 -17.15 -9.74 8.80
C PHE A 243 -16.90 -9.81 7.27
N THR A 244 -18.00 -9.99 6.51
CA THR A 244 -18.04 -9.96 5.04
C THR A 244 -19.25 -9.17 4.55
#